data_b28de981a8c6c14ae74d129adc5c209e
#
_entry.id   b28de981a8c6c14ae74d129adc5c209e
#
_cell.length_a   1.000
_cell.length_b   1.000
_cell.length_c   1.000
_cell.angle_alpha   90.00
_cell.angle_beta   90.00
_cell.angle_gamma   90.00
#
_symmetry.space_group_name_H-M   'P 1'
#
loop_
_entity.id
_entity.type
_entity.pdbx_description
1 polymer ?
#
loop_
_entity_poly.entity_id
_entity_poly.type
_entity_poly.pdbx_seq_one_letter_code
_entity_poly.pdbx_strand_id
1 'polypeptide(L)'
;MSAPIVLGIESSCDETGIGIVRGTELLANTIASSMELHARYGGVVPEVAARAHLEALEPTLREAVATAGIELRDVDAIAVTNGPGLAGALMVGVGAAKALGVALGKPIYAVNHLVGHVGVDVLAEGGPLPTPTIALLVSGGHTSLLLVRDLLDDVELLGETVDDAAGEAFDKVARLLGLPYPGGPEIDRAAAGGDPTAIRFPRGFTGRSAAGHEYDFSFSGLKTAVARHVEGCEDRGEPVPVADVAASFREAVADVLVSKALAACRDLGIPRLLLGGGVTANARIRALATERCATAGVELRIPPLRLCTDNGAMIAALGAQLVMAGRAPSSLDFAADSTLPATIVQS
;
A
#
# COMPACT_ATOMS: atom_id res chain seq x y z
N MET A 1 -1.70 11.48 31.23
CA MET A 1 -0.92 12.25 30.26
C MET A 1 -1.82 12.43 29.04
N SER A 2 -1.77 13.58 28.36
CA SER A 2 -2.48 13.77 27.09
C SER A 2 -1.93 12.83 26.03
N ALA A 3 -2.75 12.41 25.08
CA ALA A 3 -2.30 11.59 23.95
C ALA A 3 -1.25 12.37 23.12
N PRO A 4 -0.15 11.73 22.68
CA PRO A 4 0.93 12.39 21.96
C PRO A 4 0.47 12.90 20.60
N ILE A 5 0.97 14.06 20.18
CA ILE A 5 0.80 14.59 18.82
C ILE A 5 2.01 14.14 18.01
N VAL A 6 1.77 13.34 16.96
CA VAL A 6 2.83 12.79 16.10
C VAL A 6 2.64 13.28 14.66
N LEU A 7 3.73 13.83 14.12
CA LEU A 7 3.87 14.18 12.70
C LEU A 7 4.43 12.99 11.93
N GLY A 8 3.76 12.53 10.90
CA GLY A 8 4.21 11.47 10.00
C GLY A 8 4.61 12.02 8.64
N ILE A 9 5.74 11.55 8.12
CA ILE A 9 6.28 11.89 6.80
C ILE A 9 6.37 10.62 5.95
N GLU A 10 5.65 10.61 4.84
CA GLU A 10 5.66 9.55 3.85
C GLU A 10 6.24 10.08 2.53
N SER A 11 7.24 9.40 1.97
CA SER A 11 7.84 9.73 0.68
C SER A 11 8.44 8.51 -0.02
N SER A 12 7.87 7.33 0.17
CA SER A 12 8.49 6.08 -0.33
C SER A 12 8.40 5.88 -1.85
N CYS A 13 7.42 6.50 -2.52
CA CYS A 13 7.19 6.30 -3.96
C CYS A 13 6.90 7.62 -4.70
N ASP A 14 5.65 7.93 -5.01
CA ASP A 14 5.24 9.09 -5.80
C ASP A 14 4.30 10.05 -5.06
N GLU A 15 3.87 9.70 -3.85
CA GLU A 15 3.11 10.56 -2.94
C GLU A 15 4.00 11.18 -1.87
N THR A 16 3.95 12.51 -1.73
CA THR A 16 4.47 13.23 -0.57
C THR A 16 3.35 13.38 0.44
N GLY A 17 3.37 12.58 1.50
CA GLY A 17 2.33 12.55 2.52
C GLY A 17 2.80 13.15 3.84
N ILE A 18 2.01 14.08 4.39
CA ILE A 18 2.18 14.60 5.75
C ILE A 18 0.91 14.32 6.54
N GLY A 19 1.05 13.54 7.61
CA GLY A 19 -0.02 13.23 8.53
C GLY A 19 0.23 13.77 9.92
N ILE A 20 -0.82 14.17 10.62
CA ILE A 20 -0.74 14.58 12.02
C ILE A 20 -1.84 13.86 12.78
N VAL A 21 -1.47 13.15 13.83
CA VAL A 21 -2.40 12.43 14.71
C VAL A 21 -2.20 12.86 16.16
N ARG A 22 -3.29 12.75 16.95
CA ARG A 22 -3.22 12.83 18.43
C ARG A 22 -3.65 11.48 18.99
N GLY A 23 -2.66 10.64 19.35
CA GLY A 23 -2.91 9.25 19.70
C GLY A 23 -3.56 8.49 18.55
N THR A 24 -4.86 8.19 18.65
CA THR A 24 -5.67 7.52 17.61
C THR A 24 -6.59 8.46 16.85
N GLU A 25 -6.53 9.75 17.12
CA GLU A 25 -7.33 10.78 16.44
C GLU A 25 -6.56 11.36 15.26
N LEU A 26 -7.16 11.34 14.07
CA LEU A 26 -6.60 11.97 12.87
C LEU A 26 -6.87 13.47 12.88
N LEU A 27 -5.82 14.31 12.94
CA LEU A 27 -5.93 15.76 12.88
C LEU A 27 -5.74 16.30 11.45
N ALA A 28 -4.79 15.74 10.69
CA ALA A 28 -4.55 16.12 9.30
C ALA A 28 -3.95 14.94 8.51
N ASN A 29 -4.27 14.89 7.20
CA ASN A 29 -3.66 13.99 6.24
C ASN A 29 -3.62 14.70 4.87
N THR A 30 -2.49 15.31 4.57
CA THR A 30 -2.28 16.08 3.35
C THR A 30 -1.34 15.31 2.42
N ILE A 31 -1.71 15.21 1.16
CA ILE A 31 -0.98 14.42 0.15
C ILE A 31 -0.77 15.28 -1.10
N ALA A 32 0.46 15.34 -1.57
CA ALA A 32 0.81 15.88 -2.88
C ALA A 32 1.33 14.73 -3.74
N SER A 33 0.60 14.40 -4.82
CA SER A 33 0.98 13.32 -5.74
C SER A 33 1.77 13.85 -6.92
N SER A 34 2.84 13.16 -7.29
CA SER A 34 3.60 13.40 -8.51
C SER A 34 3.17 12.51 -9.69
N MET A 35 2.06 11.82 -9.57
CA MET A 35 1.56 10.85 -10.56
C MET A 35 1.44 11.45 -11.97
N GLU A 36 0.98 12.68 -12.11
CA GLU A 36 0.88 13.36 -13.41
C GLU A 36 2.22 13.52 -14.10
N LEU A 37 3.31 13.74 -13.33
CA LEU A 37 4.66 13.84 -13.87
C LEU A 37 5.16 12.51 -14.44
N HIS A 38 4.64 11.39 -13.92
CA HIS A 38 5.00 10.04 -14.33
C HIS A 38 4.16 9.50 -15.49
N ALA A 39 2.96 10.06 -15.74
CA ALA A 39 2.02 9.60 -16.76
C ALA A 39 2.67 9.48 -18.15
N ARG A 40 3.51 10.45 -18.55
CA ARG A 40 4.24 10.44 -19.83
C ARG A 40 5.26 9.31 -19.98
N TYR A 41 5.69 8.70 -18.87
CA TYR A 41 6.63 7.58 -18.87
C TYR A 41 5.92 6.23 -18.74
N GLY A 42 4.63 6.24 -18.40
CA GLY A 42 3.82 5.03 -18.17
C GLY A 42 4.19 4.25 -16.91
N GLY A 43 4.77 4.92 -15.90
CA GLY A 43 5.16 4.35 -14.62
C GLY A 43 6.10 5.28 -13.84
N VAL A 44 6.33 5.00 -12.56
CA VAL A 44 7.12 5.85 -11.68
C VAL A 44 8.60 5.86 -12.09
N VAL A 45 9.17 7.07 -12.21
CA VAL A 45 10.60 7.30 -12.49
C VAL A 45 11.26 7.81 -11.20
N PRO A 46 12.18 7.05 -10.57
CA PRO A 46 12.72 7.36 -9.25
C PRO A 46 13.33 8.76 -9.10
N GLU A 47 14.07 9.24 -10.11
CA GLU A 47 14.67 10.59 -10.08
C GLU A 47 13.61 11.69 -10.14
N VAL A 48 12.55 11.49 -10.91
CA VAL A 48 11.43 12.45 -11.00
C VAL A 48 10.68 12.50 -9.67
N ALA A 49 10.40 11.34 -9.06
CA ALA A 49 9.78 11.25 -7.75
C ALA A 49 10.61 11.99 -6.68
N ALA A 50 11.91 11.71 -6.57
CA ALA A 50 12.78 12.34 -5.59
C ALA A 50 12.80 13.89 -5.72
N ARG A 51 12.81 14.42 -6.94
CA ARG A 51 12.72 15.88 -7.18
C ARG A 51 11.36 16.45 -6.80
N ALA A 52 10.27 15.75 -7.14
CA ALA A 52 8.92 16.17 -6.79
C ALA A 52 8.73 16.26 -5.28
N HIS A 53 9.27 15.30 -4.51
CA HIS A 53 9.22 15.35 -3.05
C HIS A 53 9.92 16.59 -2.47
N LEU A 54 11.07 16.99 -3.01
CA LEU A 54 11.76 18.21 -2.57
C LEU A 54 10.91 19.47 -2.74
N GLU A 55 10.15 19.56 -3.84
CA GLU A 55 9.29 20.69 -4.15
C GLU A 55 7.99 20.67 -3.33
N ALA A 56 7.42 19.48 -3.10
CA ALA A 56 6.12 19.29 -2.47
C ALA A 56 6.17 19.29 -0.95
N LEU A 57 7.28 18.88 -0.33
CA LEU A 57 7.33 18.58 1.11
C LEU A 57 6.98 19.80 1.99
N GLU A 58 7.57 20.96 1.73
CA GLU A 58 7.31 22.17 2.53
C GLU A 58 5.87 22.67 2.39
N PRO A 59 5.29 22.83 1.20
CA PRO A 59 3.89 23.19 1.05
C PRO A 59 2.94 22.21 1.72
N THR A 60 3.16 20.91 1.57
CA THR A 60 2.33 19.86 2.16
C THR A 60 2.41 19.88 3.69
N LEU A 61 3.61 20.10 4.26
CA LEU A 61 3.80 20.24 5.69
C LEU A 61 3.05 21.46 6.25
N ARG A 62 3.16 22.60 5.59
CA ARG A 62 2.47 23.85 5.98
C ARG A 62 0.96 23.66 5.98
N GLU A 63 0.42 23.03 4.95
CA GLU A 63 -1.01 22.73 4.83
C GLU A 63 -1.49 21.77 5.93
N ALA A 64 -0.72 20.70 6.21
CA ALA A 64 -1.05 19.74 7.26
C ALA A 64 -1.09 20.39 8.65
N VAL A 65 -0.12 21.25 8.98
CA VAL A 65 -0.06 21.98 10.25
C VAL A 65 -1.24 22.93 10.37
N ALA A 66 -1.56 23.68 9.31
CA ALA A 66 -2.73 24.57 9.28
C ALA A 66 -4.05 23.82 9.45
N THR A 67 -4.21 22.68 8.76
CA THR A 67 -5.40 21.81 8.84
C THR A 67 -5.57 21.23 10.23
N ALA A 68 -4.46 20.80 10.87
CA ALA A 68 -4.47 20.29 12.24
C ALA A 68 -4.73 21.36 13.31
N GLY A 69 -4.61 22.65 12.97
CA GLY A 69 -4.80 23.77 13.89
C GLY A 69 -3.78 23.82 15.03
N ILE A 70 -2.54 23.39 14.76
CA ILE A 70 -1.44 23.37 15.72
C ILE A 70 -0.24 24.19 15.20
N GLU A 71 0.78 24.35 16.05
CA GLU A 71 2.09 24.80 15.61
C GLU A 71 3.08 23.64 15.60
N LEU A 72 4.14 23.70 14.79
CA LEU A 72 5.16 22.62 14.73
C LEU A 72 5.80 22.32 16.09
N ARG A 73 5.90 23.32 16.97
CA ARG A 73 6.43 23.13 18.34
C ARG A 73 5.53 22.26 19.23
N ASP A 74 4.24 22.13 18.89
CA ASP A 74 3.25 21.35 19.64
C ASP A 74 3.36 19.84 19.36
N VAL A 75 4.10 19.47 18.31
CA VAL A 75 4.39 18.07 17.96
C VAL A 75 5.27 17.45 19.05
N ASP A 76 4.92 16.26 19.52
CA ASP A 76 5.68 15.52 20.54
C ASP A 76 6.75 14.61 19.93
N ALA A 77 6.50 14.06 18.73
CA ALA A 77 7.41 13.19 18.01
C ALA A 77 7.20 13.27 16.49
N ILE A 78 8.22 12.88 15.74
CA ILE A 78 8.19 12.78 14.28
C ILE A 78 8.38 11.33 13.89
N ALA A 79 7.48 10.79 13.07
CA ALA A 79 7.62 9.50 12.42
C ALA A 79 7.95 9.69 10.93
N VAL A 80 8.77 8.83 10.37
CA VAL A 80 9.15 8.90 8.96
C VAL A 80 9.32 7.52 8.37
N THR A 81 8.85 7.34 7.16
CA THR A 81 9.13 6.12 6.40
C THR A 81 10.61 6.06 6.05
N ASN A 82 11.31 5.03 6.55
CA ASN A 82 12.69 4.80 6.17
C ASN A 82 12.88 3.62 5.19
N GLY A 83 11.80 2.89 4.89
CA GLY A 83 11.75 1.78 3.93
C GLY A 83 10.53 0.87 4.14
N PRO A 84 10.33 -0.07 3.18
CA PRO A 84 10.92 -0.09 1.85
C PRO A 84 10.39 1.02 0.94
N GLY A 85 11.06 1.23 -0.21
CA GLY A 85 10.64 2.23 -1.20
C GLY A 85 11.77 2.68 -2.13
N LEU A 86 11.54 3.71 -2.92
CA LEU A 86 12.53 4.27 -3.82
C LEU A 86 13.60 5.02 -3.02
N ALA A 87 14.86 4.59 -3.11
CA ALA A 87 15.95 5.12 -2.28
C ALA A 87 16.05 6.65 -2.29
N GLY A 88 15.99 7.28 -3.48
CA GLY A 88 16.05 8.75 -3.61
C GLY A 88 14.87 9.46 -2.98
N ALA A 89 13.68 8.90 -3.09
CA ALA A 89 12.45 9.44 -2.51
C ALA A 89 12.47 9.33 -0.98
N LEU A 90 12.81 8.15 -0.44
CA LEU A 90 13.00 7.92 1.00
C LEU A 90 14.00 8.89 1.63
N MET A 91 15.13 9.15 0.94
CA MET A 91 16.17 10.07 1.42
C MET A 91 15.64 11.49 1.65
N VAL A 92 14.67 11.96 0.85
CA VAL A 92 14.05 13.28 1.04
C VAL A 92 13.27 13.32 2.35
N GLY A 93 12.37 12.38 2.57
CA GLY A 93 11.57 12.30 3.81
C GLY A 93 12.45 12.11 5.05
N VAL A 94 13.41 11.19 5.00
CA VAL A 94 14.37 10.93 6.10
C VAL A 94 15.20 12.17 6.41
N GLY A 95 15.69 12.87 5.38
CA GLY A 95 16.45 14.12 5.56
C GLY A 95 15.61 15.21 6.22
N ALA A 96 14.37 15.38 5.77
CA ALA A 96 13.44 16.33 6.35
C ALA A 96 13.08 16.00 7.82
N ALA A 97 12.79 14.74 8.13
CA ALA A 97 12.50 14.30 9.49
C ALA A 97 13.66 14.58 10.44
N LYS A 98 14.89 14.27 10.02
CA LYS A 98 16.10 14.55 10.81
C LYS A 98 16.30 16.05 11.04
N ALA A 99 16.14 16.86 9.97
CA ALA A 99 16.27 18.31 10.09
C ALA A 99 15.24 18.90 11.06
N LEU A 100 13.97 18.49 10.94
CA LEU A 100 12.88 18.92 11.83
C LEU A 100 13.11 18.43 13.27
N GLY A 101 13.48 17.16 13.46
CA GLY A 101 13.75 16.60 14.79
C GLY A 101 14.84 17.35 15.53
N VAL A 102 15.95 17.66 14.86
CA VAL A 102 17.05 18.45 15.42
C VAL A 102 16.62 19.89 15.71
N ALA A 103 15.95 20.55 14.75
CA ALA A 103 15.52 21.95 14.89
C ALA A 103 14.50 22.15 16.01
N LEU A 104 13.59 21.19 16.20
CA LEU A 104 12.53 21.24 17.20
C LEU A 104 12.90 20.56 18.53
N GLY A 105 14.03 19.84 18.58
CA GLY A 105 14.41 19.02 19.74
C GLY A 105 13.44 17.88 20.01
N LYS A 106 12.87 17.25 18.95
CA LYS A 106 11.86 16.19 19.04
C LYS A 106 12.42 14.82 18.68
N PRO A 107 11.98 13.76 19.35
CA PRO A 107 12.37 12.40 19.01
C PRO A 107 11.84 11.98 17.63
N ILE A 108 12.61 11.12 16.94
CA ILE A 108 12.28 10.62 15.61
C ILE A 108 12.08 9.12 15.69
N TYR A 109 11.08 8.61 14.98
CA TYR A 109 10.78 7.20 14.82
C TYR A 109 10.84 6.86 13.31
N ALA A 110 11.87 6.11 12.94
CA ALA A 110 12.06 5.62 11.58
C ALA A 110 11.27 4.32 11.43
N VAL A 111 10.20 4.33 10.65
CA VAL A 111 9.22 3.25 10.61
C VAL A 111 9.08 2.60 9.24
N ASN A 112 8.61 1.37 9.25
CA ASN A 112 8.39 0.58 8.04
C ASN A 112 7.11 1.01 7.33
N HIS A 113 7.22 1.24 6.01
CA HIS A 113 6.12 1.61 5.12
C HIS A 113 4.98 0.58 5.12
N LEU A 114 5.30 -0.72 4.96
CA LEU A 114 4.30 -1.78 4.88
C LEU A 114 3.56 -1.96 6.20
N VAL A 115 4.26 -1.87 7.32
CA VAL A 115 3.65 -1.91 8.65
C VAL A 115 2.79 -0.68 8.90
N GLY A 116 3.16 0.48 8.33
CA GLY A 116 2.34 1.68 8.33
C GLY A 116 0.94 1.45 7.73
N HIS A 117 0.86 0.76 6.60
CA HIS A 117 -0.42 0.38 5.98
C HIS A 117 -1.30 -0.53 6.86
N VAL A 118 -0.70 -1.32 7.73
CA VAL A 118 -1.44 -2.09 8.73
C VAL A 118 -1.83 -1.21 9.91
N GLY A 119 -0.87 -0.43 10.41
CA GLY A 119 -1.03 0.42 11.59
C GLY A 119 -2.08 1.53 11.45
N VAL A 120 -2.40 1.94 10.23
CA VAL A 120 -3.41 2.97 9.96
C VAL A 120 -4.83 2.55 10.36
N ASP A 121 -5.10 1.25 10.52
CA ASP A 121 -6.40 0.74 10.94
C ASP A 121 -6.87 1.35 12.26
N VAL A 122 -5.96 1.69 13.16
CA VAL A 122 -6.26 2.35 14.43
C VAL A 122 -7.00 3.68 14.26
N LEU A 123 -6.78 4.39 13.16
CA LEU A 123 -7.45 5.66 12.86
C LEU A 123 -8.89 5.45 12.33
N ALA A 124 -9.17 4.27 11.78
CA ALA A 124 -10.50 3.93 11.29
C ALA A 124 -11.42 3.45 12.42
N GLU A 125 -10.89 2.63 13.32
CA GLU A 125 -11.65 1.94 14.36
C GLU A 125 -11.52 2.58 15.74
N GLY A 126 -10.59 3.55 15.90
CA GLY A 126 -10.37 4.25 17.16
C GLY A 126 -9.71 3.41 18.25
N GLY A 127 -9.20 2.23 17.91
CA GLY A 127 -8.54 1.30 18.84
C GLY A 127 -7.49 0.43 18.15
N PRO A 128 -6.66 -0.30 18.92
CA PRO A 128 -5.59 -1.12 18.36
C PRO A 128 -6.14 -2.22 17.45
N LEU A 129 -5.35 -2.60 16.45
CA LEU A 129 -5.67 -3.72 15.57
C LEU A 129 -5.81 -5.00 16.41
N PRO A 130 -6.93 -5.73 16.34
CA PRO A 130 -7.04 -7.03 17.00
C PRO A 130 -6.03 -8.01 16.41
N THR A 131 -5.23 -8.63 17.26
CA THR A 131 -4.22 -9.62 16.85
C THR A 131 -4.53 -11.00 17.41
N PRO A 132 -4.11 -12.10 16.77
CA PRO A 132 -3.43 -12.12 15.46
C PRO A 132 -4.37 -11.77 14.30
N THR A 133 -3.82 -11.14 13.25
CA THR A 133 -4.52 -10.76 12.02
C THR A 133 -3.67 -11.09 10.79
N ILE A 134 -4.27 -11.60 9.72
CA ILE A 134 -3.63 -11.66 8.40
C ILE A 134 -3.83 -10.31 7.72
N ALA A 135 -2.77 -9.72 7.17
CA ALA A 135 -2.86 -8.48 6.40
C ALA A 135 -2.43 -8.74 4.95
N LEU A 136 -3.32 -8.45 4.00
CA LEU A 136 -3.04 -8.45 2.58
C LEU A 136 -2.81 -7.00 2.14
N LEU A 137 -1.57 -6.68 1.81
CA LEU A 137 -1.17 -5.36 1.33
C LEU A 137 -0.98 -5.39 -0.18
N VAL A 138 -1.73 -4.55 -0.90
CA VAL A 138 -1.71 -4.52 -2.37
C VAL A 138 -1.61 -3.08 -2.87
N SER A 139 -0.46 -2.72 -3.43
CA SER A 139 -0.19 -1.39 -3.96
C SER A 139 0.41 -1.45 -5.38
N GLY A 140 0.84 -0.29 -5.89
CA GLY A 140 1.58 -0.19 -7.15
C GLY A 140 2.90 -0.95 -7.13
N GLY A 141 3.63 -0.90 -6.01
CA GLY A 141 4.96 -1.50 -5.87
C GLY A 141 5.00 -2.80 -5.06
N HIS A 142 3.98 -3.09 -4.25
CA HIS A 142 3.99 -4.21 -3.33
C HIS A 142 2.73 -5.07 -3.44
N THR A 143 2.91 -6.37 -3.28
CA THR A 143 1.83 -7.34 -3.04
C THR A 143 2.35 -8.34 -2.04
N SER A 144 1.93 -8.19 -0.78
CA SER A 144 2.49 -8.94 0.35
C SER A 144 1.38 -9.44 1.26
N LEU A 145 1.58 -10.62 1.82
CA LEU A 145 0.73 -11.23 2.82
C LEU A 145 1.50 -11.34 4.13
N LEU A 146 1.03 -10.66 5.15
CA LEU A 146 1.67 -10.58 6.46
C LEU A 146 0.83 -11.31 7.51
N LEU A 147 1.50 -11.91 8.47
CA LEU A 147 0.92 -12.32 9.74
C LEU A 147 1.35 -11.34 10.82
N VAL A 148 0.38 -10.68 11.43
CA VAL A 148 0.58 -9.70 12.49
C VAL A 148 0.11 -10.33 13.81
N ARG A 149 1.05 -10.80 14.64
CA ARG A 149 0.77 -11.28 16.00
C ARG A 149 0.87 -10.14 17.00
N ASP A 150 1.78 -9.22 16.76
CA ASP A 150 1.88 -7.92 17.44
C ASP A 150 2.37 -6.89 16.42
N LEU A 151 1.69 -5.74 16.33
CA LEU A 151 2.01 -4.74 15.31
C LEU A 151 3.39 -4.11 15.50
N LEU A 152 3.88 -4.02 16.74
CA LEU A 152 5.13 -3.34 17.08
C LEU A 152 6.32 -4.30 17.23
N ASP A 153 6.06 -5.61 17.40
CA ASP A 153 7.09 -6.58 17.75
C ASP A 153 7.11 -7.87 16.92
N ASP A 154 5.96 -8.30 16.37
CA ASP A 154 5.87 -9.62 15.74
C ASP A 154 5.03 -9.55 14.45
N VAL A 155 5.70 -9.11 13.39
CA VAL A 155 5.18 -9.11 12.01
C VAL A 155 5.99 -10.09 11.19
N GLU A 156 5.34 -11.06 10.57
CA GLU A 156 5.95 -12.09 9.73
C GLU A 156 5.49 -11.94 8.29
N LEU A 157 6.41 -11.99 7.34
CA LEU A 157 6.10 -12.06 5.91
C LEU A 157 5.77 -13.52 5.56
N LEU A 158 4.51 -13.79 5.22
CA LEU A 158 4.07 -15.13 4.80
C LEU A 158 4.36 -15.39 3.32
N GLY A 159 4.23 -14.37 2.49
CA GLY A 159 4.48 -14.43 1.06
C GLY A 159 4.36 -13.06 0.41
N GLU A 160 4.96 -12.93 -0.76
CA GLU A 160 4.95 -11.69 -1.55
C GLU A 160 4.95 -12.00 -3.04
N THR A 161 4.85 -10.98 -3.88
CA THR A 161 4.99 -11.18 -5.33
C THR A 161 6.44 -11.48 -5.67
N VAL A 162 6.64 -12.50 -6.52
CA VAL A 162 7.97 -12.87 -7.03
C VAL A 162 8.33 -12.16 -8.34
N ASP A 163 7.38 -11.39 -8.89
CA ASP A 163 7.56 -10.65 -10.15
C ASP A 163 6.81 -9.30 -10.08
N ASP A 164 5.96 -8.96 -11.04
CA ASP A 164 5.18 -7.72 -11.03
C ASP A 164 4.27 -7.66 -9.79
N ALA A 165 4.18 -6.51 -9.12
CA ALA A 165 3.13 -6.26 -8.14
C ALA A 165 1.75 -6.21 -8.84
N ALA A 166 0.66 -6.43 -8.07
CA ALA A 166 -0.68 -6.42 -8.66
C ALA A 166 -1.01 -5.06 -9.30
N GLY A 167 -0.70 -3.93 -8.65
CA GLY A 167 -0.92 -2.60 -9.22
C GLY A 167 -0.10 -2.37 -10.48
N GLU A 168 1.16 -2.77 -10.49
CA GLU A 168 2.01 -2.73 -11.67
C GLU A 168 1.44 -3.57 -12.82
N ALA A 169 0.85 -4.74 -12.52
CA ALA A 169 0.16 -5.57 -13.52
C ALA A 169 -1.06 -4.85 -14.09
N PHE A 170 -1.85 -4.13 -13.26
CA PHE A 170 -2.95 -3.28 -13.73
C PHE A 170 -2.46 -2.20 -14.68
N ASP A 171 -1.37 -1.50 -14.37
CA ASP A 171 -0.82 -0.43 -15.22
C ASP A 171 -0.31 -0.97 -16.56
N LYS A 172 0.41 -2.09 -16.53
CA LYS A 172 0.93 -2.75 -17.73
C LYS A 172 -0.19 -3.27 -18.65
N VAL A 173 -1.24 -3.85 -18.07
CA VAL A 173 -2.39 -4.35 -18.84
C VAL A 173 -3.23 -3.19 -19.37
N ALA A 174 -3.44 -2.13 -18.61
CA ALA A 174 -4.12 -0.92 -19.09
C ALA A 174 -3.41 -0.37 -20.35
N ARG A 175 -2.09 -0.27 -20.31
CA ARG A 175 -1.29 0.16 -21.46
C ARG A 175 -1.45 -0.77 -22.67
N LEU A 176 -1.50 -2.10 -22.48
CA LEU A 176 -1.76 -3.08 -23.56
C LEU A 176 -3.14 -2.87 -24.19
N LEU A 177 -4.12 -2.42 -23.41
CA LEU A 177 -5.48 -2.17 -23.88
C LEU A 177 -5.67 -0.72 -24.40
N GLY A 178 -4.61 0.10 -24.46
CA GLY A 178 -4.69 1.50 -24.89
C GLY A 178 -5.41 2.41 -23.91
N LEU A 179 -5.50 2.01 -22.61
CA LEU A 179 -6.13 2.80 -21.57
C LEU A 179 -5.10 3.75 -20.91
N PRO A 180 -5.56 4.90 -20.36
CA PRO A 180 -4.69 5.86 -19.69
C PRO A 180 -4.01 5.32 -18.42
N TYR A 181 -2.97 6.04 -17.96
CA TYR A 181 -2.36 5.86 -16.65
C TYR A 181 -3.03 6.82 -15.62
N PRO A 182 -3.24 6.39 -14.36
CA PRO A 182 -2.94 5.08 -13.77
C PRO A 182 -3.93 3.98 -14.21
N GLY A 183 -3.40 2.77 -14.44
CA GLY A 183 -4.17 1.68 -15.06
C GLY A 183 -5.25 1.07 -14.17
N GLY A 184 -5.05 1.05 -12.86
CA GLY A 184 -6.01 0.44 -11.92
C GLY A 184 -7.44 0.98 -12.09
N PRO A 185 -7.68 2.30 -11.91
CA PRO A 185 -9.00 2.91 -12.10
C PRO A 185 -9.55 2.76 -13.52
N GLU A 186 -8.69 2.79 -14.54
CA GLU A 186 -9.10 2.67 -15.94
C GLU A 186 -9.56 1.25 -16.28
N ILE A 187 -8.83 0.24 -15.81
CA ILE A 187 -9.27 -1.18 -15.91
C ILE A 187 -10.61 -1.37 -15.18
N ASP A 188 -10.77 -0.81 -13.98
CA ASP A 188 -12.01 -0.96 -13.21
C ASP A 188 -13.20 -0.34 -13.95
N ARG A 189 -12.99 0.81 -14.60
CA ARG A 189 -14.00 1.48 -15.43
C ARG A 189 -14.32 0.71 -16.69
N ALA A 190 -13.30 0.25 -17.43
CA ALA A 190 -13.49 -0.52 -18.65
C ALA A 190 -14.19 -1.86 -18.39
N ALA A 191 -13.87 -2.50 -17.27
CA ALA A 191 -14.47 -3.76 -16.85
C ALA A 191 -15.96 -3.68 -16.45
N ALA A 192 -16.51 -2.48 -16.24
CA ALA A 192 -17.89 -2.31 -15.75
C ALA A 192 -18.95 -2.84 -16.73
N GLY A 193 -18.64 -2.89 -18.04
CA GLY A 193 -19.53 -3.42 -19.07
C GLY A 193 -19.14 -4.79 -19.61
N GLY A 194 -18.09 -5.42 -19.06
CA GLY A 194 -17.54 -6.69 -19.56
C GLY A 194 -17.99 -7.91 -18.77
N ASP A 195 -17.88 -9.08 -19.41
CA ASP A 195 -18.10 -10.36 -18.77
C ASP A 195 -16.79 -10.88 -18.14
N PRO A 196 -16.73 -11.04 -16.79
CA PRO A 196 -15.53 -11.54 -16.12
C PRO A 196 -15.21 -13.02 -16.43
N THR A 197 -16.11 -13.73 -17.09
CA THR A 197 -15.96 -15.14 -17.47
C THR A 197 -15.65 -15.35 -18.96
N ALA A 198 -15.67 -14.28 -19.77
CA ALA A 198 -15.46 -14.33 -21.21
C ALA A 198 -14.11 -14.93 -21.58
N ILE A 199 -13.05 -14.65 -20.81
CA ILE A 199 -11.71 -15.14 -21.08
C ILE A 199 -11.14 -15.79 -19.82
N ARG A 200 -10.77 -17.06 -19.94
CA ARG A 200 -10.17 -17.80 -18.82
C ARG A 200 -8.67 -17.51 -18.71
N PHE A 201 -8.32 -16.42 -18.09
CA PHE A 201 -6.94 -16.10 -17.82
C PHE A 201 -6.33 -16.98 -16.69
N PRO A 202 -5.01 -17.23 -16.71
CA PRO A 202 -4.33 -18.02 -15.70
C PRO A 202 -4.33 -17.33 -14.33
N ARG A 203 -4.24 -18.13 -13.25
CA ARG A 203 -4.02 -17.71 -11.88
C ARG A 203 -2.63 -18.17 -11.44
N GLY A 204 -1.74 -17.23 -11.14
CA GLY A 204 -0.37 -17.54 -10.70
C GLY A 204 -0.35 -18.35 -9.41
N PHE A 205 0.56 -19.32 -9.33
CA PHE A 205 0.76 -20.17 -8.14
C PHE A 205 -0.51 -20.77 -7.56
N THR A 206 -1.34 -21.37 -8.42
CA THR A 206 -2.52 -22.13 -8.01
C THR A 206 -2.39 -23.60 -8.38
N GLY A 207 -3.05 -24.48 -7.62
CA GLY A 207 -2.98 -25.93 -7.85
C GLY A 207 -1.55 -26.47 -7.69
N ARG A 208 -1.05 -27.25 -8.66
CA ARG A 208 0.28 -27.87 -8.57
C ARG A 208 1.45 -26.88 -8.64
N SER A 209 1.25 -25.69 -9.21
CA SER A 209 2.28 -24.65 -9.26
C SER A 209 2.43 -23.89 -7.93
N ALA A 210 1.58 -24.15 -6.95
CA ALA A 210 1.64 -23.51 -5.65
C ALA A 210 2.66 -24.14 -4.68
N ALA A 211 3.21 -25.32 -5.01
CA ALA A 211 4.13 -26.01 -4.10
C ALA A 211 5.37 -25.17 -3.81
N GLY A 212 5.57 -24.80 -2.54
CA GLY A 212 6.62 -23.89 -2.07
C GLY A 212 6.33 -22.39 -2.29
N HIS A 213 5.13 -22.06 -2.82
CA HIS A 213 4.66 -20.71 -3.08
C HIS A 213 3.20 -20.54 -2.63
N GLU A 214 2.85 -21.18 -1.53
CA GLU A 214 1.46 -21.27 -1.06
C GLU A 214 0.85 -19.87 -0.87
N TYR A 215 1.65 -18.90 -0.41
CA TYR A 215 1.22 -17.54 -0.14
C TYR A 215 1.86 -16.49 -1.06
N ASP A 216 2.78 -16.89 -1.95
CA ASP A 216 3.40 -15.99 -2.93
C ASP A 216 2.47 -15.67 -4.08
N PHE A 217 2.73 -14.53 -4.73
CA PHE A 217 1.96 -14.06 -5.88
C PHE A 217 2.84 -14.00 -7.13
N SER A 218 2.21 -14.09 -8.31
CA SER A 218 2.85 -13.87 -9.61
C SER A 218 1.82 -13.35 -10.59
N PHE A 219 2.13 -12.24 -11.25
CA PHE A 219 1.24 -11.59 -12.24
C PHE A 219 1.87 -11.47 -13.63
N SER A 220 3.18 -11.73 -13.80
CA SER A 220 3.85 -11.66 -15.11
C SER A 220 3.29 -12.65 -16.13
N GLY A 221 2.93 -13.85 -15.69
CA GLY A 221 2.28 -14.86 -16.52
C GLY A 221 0.86 -14.44 -16.97
N LEU A 222 0.11 -13.80 -16.07
CA LEU A 222 -1.22 -13.24 -16.36
C LEU A 222 -1.12 -12.11 -17.40
N LYS A 223 -0.20 -11.16 -17.21
CA LYS A 223 0.07 -10.08 -18.17
C LYS A 223 0.42 -10.64 -19.56
N THR A 224 1.30 -11.65 -19.61
CA THR A 224 1.68 -12.32 -20.87
C THR A 224 0.48 -12.98 -21.56
N ALA A 225 -0.43 -13.58 -20.79
CA ALA A 225 -1.65 -14.17 -21.33
C ALA A 225 -2.58 -13.11 -21.93
N VAL A 226 -2.71 -11.95 -21.30
CA VAL A 226 -3.46 -10.82 -21.85
C VAL A 226 -2.82 -10.32 -23.14
N ALA A 227 -1.49 -10.09 -23.16
CA ALA A 227 -0.78 -9.65 -24.36
C ALA A 227 -1.02 -10.60 -25.55
N ARG A 228 -0.88 -11.91 -25.34
CA ARG A 228 -1.13 -12.92 -26.37
C ARG A 228 -2.59 -12.92 -26.87
N HIS A 229 -3.55 -12.63 -25.98
CA HIS A 229 -4.95 -12.54 -26.37
C HIS A 229 -5.20 -11.33 -27.27
N VAL A 230 -4.63 -10.17 -26.92
CA VAL A 230 -4.71 -8.93 -27.73
C VAL A 230 -4.06 -9.14 -29.09
N GLU A 231 -2.81 -9.63 -29.13
CA GLU A 231 -2.09 -9.96 -30.35
C GLU A 231 -2.90 -10.94 -31.26
N GLY A 232 -3.49 -11.97 -30.66
CA GLY A 232 -4.31 -12.91 -31.38
C GLY A 232 -5.58 -12.30 -31.99
N CYS A 233 -6.19 -11.28 -31.38
CA CYS A 233 -7.29 -10.52 -31.98
C CYS A 233 -6.78 -9.69 -33.17
N GLU A 234 -5.66 -8.99 -33.02
CA GLU A 234 -5.05 -8.17 -34.05
C GLU A 234 -4.65 -9.01 -35.27
N ASP A 235 -4.02 -10.17 -35.08
CA ASP A 235 -3.62 -11.11 -36.13
C ASP A 235 -4.82 -11.62 -36.97
N ARG A 236 -5.99 -11.73 -36.31
CA ARG A 236 -7.24 -12.14 -37.01
C ARG A 236 -7.99 -10.94 -37.62
N GLY A 237 -7.50 -9.71 -37.40
CA GLY A 237 -8.21 -8.50 -37.84
C GLY A 237 -9.51 -8.25 -37.06
N GLU A 238 -9.65 -8.80 -35.87
CA GLU A 238 -10.80 -8.67 -34.99
C GLU A 238 -10.58 -7.50 -33.96
N PRO A 239 -11.63 -6.73 -33.64
CA PRO A 239 -11.49 -5.73 -32.59
C PRO A 239 -11.23 -6.40 -31.22
N VAL A 240 -10.30 -5.85 -30.46
CA VAL A 240 -10.03 -6.32 -29.07
C VAL A 240 -11.27 -6.04 -28.22
N PRO A 241 -11.87 -7.05 -27.55
CA PRO A 241 -13.02 -6.85 -26.66
C PRO A 241 -12.55 -6.27 -25.31
N VAL A 242 -12.17 -4.99 -25.29
CA VAL A 242 -11.51 -4.33 -24.16
C VAL A 242 -12.27 -4.51 -22.84
N ALA A 243 -13.60 -4.42 -22.85
CA ALA A 243 -14.41 -4.57 -21.64
C ALA A 243 -14.30 -5.98 -21.05
N ASP A 244 -14.39 -7.02 -21.89
CA ASP A 244 -14.31 -8.42 -21.46
C ASP A 244 -12.89 -8.79 -21.02
N VAL A 245 -11.86 -8.30 -21.74
CA VAL A 245 -10.46 -8.48 -21.34
C VAL A 245 -10.20 -7.85 -19.99
N ALA A 246 -10.62 -6.59 -19.78
CA ALA A 246 -10.47 -5.87 -18.52
C ALA A 246 -11.22 -6.56 -17.37
N ALA A 247 -12.46 -7.02 -17.61
CA ALA A 247 -13.27 -7.71 -16.60
C ALA A 247 -12.66 -9.06 -16.22
N SER A 248 -12.24 -9.86 -17.21
CA SER A 248 -11.63 -11.18 -16.98
C SER A 248 -10.25 -11.09 -16.32
N PHE A 249 -9.45 -10.08 -16.69
CA PHE A 249 -8.16 -9.78 -16.05
C PHE A 249 -8.37 -9.38 -14.57
N ARG A 250 -9.23 -8.38 -14.31
CA ARG A 250 -9.56 -7.91 -12.95
C ARG A 250 -10.05 -9.05 -12.07
N GLU A 251 -10.92 -9.93 -12.60
CA GLU A 251 -11.41 -11.12 -11.90
C GLU A 251 -10.27 -12.07 -11.55
N ALA A 252 -9.31 -12.29 -12.47
CA ALA A 252 -8.18 -13.18 -12.23
C ALA A 252 -7.27 -12.65 -11.11
N VAL A 253 -7.00 -11.35 -11.07
CA VAL A 253 -6.22 -10.72 -10.00
C VAL A 253 -6.96 -10.83 -8.67
N ALA A 254 -8.23 -10.43 -8.62
CA ALA A 254 -9.04 -10.45 -7.40
C ALA A 254 -9.15 -11.86 -6.82
N ASP A 255 -9.35 -12.86 -7.66
CA ASP A 255 -9.47 -14.28 -7.29
C ASP A 255 -8.18 -14.78 -6.62
N VAL A 256 -7.01 -14.52 -7.19
CA VAL A 256 -5.71 -14.94 -6.62
C VAL A 256 -5.46 -14.26 -5.28
N LEU A 257 -5.63 -12.95 -5.20
CA LEU A 257 -5.38 -12.17 -3.98
C LEU A 257 -6.24 -12.66 -2.82
N VAL A 258 -7.56 -12.75 -3.02
CA VAL A 258 -8.50 -13.12 -1.96
C VAL A 258 -8.38 -14.60 -1.58
N SER A 259 -8.18 -15.49 -2.57
CA SER A 259 -8.05 -16.92 -2.29
C SER A 259 -6.82 -17.25 -1.45
N LYS A 260 -5.67 -16.61 -1.72
CA LYS A 260 -4.43 -16.81 -0.95
C LYS A 260 -4.53 -16.22 0.46
N ALA A 261 -5.12 -15.03 0.61
CA ALA A 261 -5.35 -14.44 1.92
C ALA A 261 -6.26 -15.32 2.80
N LEU A 262 -7.34 -15.85 2.24
CA LEU A 262 -8.22 -16.79 2.96
C LEU A 262 -7.58 -18.15 3.21
N ALA A 263 -6.70 -18.62 2.32
CA ALA A 263 -5.90 -19.82 2.58
C ALA A 263 -5.02 -19.62 3.81
N ALA A 264 -4.31 -18.48 3.93
CA ALA A 264 -3.52 -18.17 5.10
C ALA A 264 -4.37 -18.08 6.39
N CYS A 265 -5.55 -17.44 6.34
CA CYS A 265 -6.48 -17.41 7.46
C CYS A 265 -6.87 -18.81 7.91
N ARG A 266 -7.23 -19.69 6.98
CA ARG A 266 -7.63 -21.06 7.25
C ARG A 266 -6.48 -21.91 7.80
N ASP A 267 -5.33 -21.89 7.11
CA ASP A 267 -4.20 -22.77 7.38
C ASP A 267 -3.52 -22.43 8.71
N LEU A 268 -3.55 -21.14 9.10
CA LEU A 268 -3.03 -20.65 10.38
C LEU A 268 -4.09 -20.52 11.48
N GLY A 269 -5.36 -20.79 11.17
CA GLY A 269 -6.46 -20.70 12.15
C GLY A 269 -6.76 -19.27 12.61
N ILE A 270 -6.51 -18.27 11.77
CA ILE A 270 -6.68 -16.85 12.10
C ILE A 270 -7.98 -16.32 11.48
N PRO A 271 -8.97 -15.92 12.31
CA PRO A 271 -10.29 -15.54 11.81
C PRO A 271 -10.39 -14.06 11.39
N ARG A 272 -9.27 -13.40 11.07
CA ARG A 272 -9.25 -11.97 10.72
C ARG A 272 -8.38 -11.71 9.52
N LEU A 273 -8.90 -10.88 8.61
CA LEU A 273 -8.20 -10.39 7.43
C LEU A 273 -8.31 -8.86 7.36
N LEU A 274 -7.17 -8.18 7.22
CA LEU A 274 -7.09 -6.76 6.91
C LEU A 274 -6.65 -6.61 5.45
N LEU A 275 -7.34 -5.76 4.68
CA LEU A 275 -6.91 -5.33 3.34
C LEU A 275 -6.35 -3.92 3.42
N GLY A 276 -5.12 -3.73 2.93
CA GLY A 276 -4.45 -2.44 2.86
C GLY A 276 -3.80 -2.18 1.49
N GLY A 277 -3.35 -0.96 1.28
CA GLY A 277 -2.72 -0.52 0.03
C GLY A 277 -3.71 -0.01 -1.03
N GLY A 278 -3.22 0.80 -1.96
CA GLY A 278 -4.04 1.55 -2.92
C GLY A 278 -4.89 0.69 -3.86
N VAL A 279 -4.45 -0.54 -4.19
CA VAL A 279 -5.20 -1.46 -5.06
C VAL A 279 -6.50 -1.95 -4.39
N THR A 280 -6.63 -1.83 -3.06
CA THR A 280 -7.90 -2.11 -2.36
C THR A 280 -9.02 -1.12 -2.74
N ALA A 281 -8.71 -0.02 -3.42
CA ALA A 281 -9.71 0.84 -4.05
C ALA A 281 -10.51 0.11 -5.15
N ASN A 282 -9.97 -0.97 -5.73
CA ASN A 282 -10.64 -1.77 -6.75
C ASN A 282 -11.94 -2.38 -6.21
N ALA A 283 -13.07 -2.07 -6.86
CA ALA A 283 -14.39 -2.48 -6.40
C ALA A 283 -14.57 -4.00 -6.38
N ARG A 284 -13.97 -4.72 -7.36
CA ARG A 284 -14.10 -6.18 -7.43
C ARG A 284 -13.33 -6.90 -6.33
N ILE A 285 -12.12 -6.42 -6.01
CA ILE A 285 -11.32 -6.99 -4.93
C ILE A 285 -12.09 -6.87 -3.60
N ARG A 286 -12.64 -5.69 -3.30
CA ARG A 286 -13.45 -5.48 -2.09
C ARG A 286 -14.70 -6.36 -2.06
N ALA A 287 -15.46 -6.40 -3.16
CA ALA A 287 -16.68 -7.19 -3.23
C ALA A 287 -16.40 -8.68 -3.01
N LEU A 288 -15.38 -9.20 -3.69
CA LEU A 288 -14.98 -10.61 -3.58
C LEU A 288 -14.46 -10.96 -2.19
N ALA A 289 -13.65 -10.09 -1.59
CA ALA A 289 -13.16 -10.25 -0.23
C ALA A 289 -14.32 -10.27 0.78
N THR A 290 -15.27 -9.32 0.64
CA THR A 290 -16.45 -9.26 1.52
C THR A 290 -17.29 -10.53 1.42
N GLU A 291 -17.60 -10.98 0.22
CA GLU A 291 -18.39 -12.18 -0.04
C GLU A 291 -17.72 -13.45 0.54
N ARG A 292 -16.45 -13.63 0.21
CA ARG A 292 -15.72 -14.84 0.60
C ARG A 292 -15.36 -14.87 2.08
N CYS A 293 -15.02 -13.73 2.69
CA CYS A 293 -14.79 -13.64 4.13
C CYS A 293 -16.08 -13.95 4.91
N ALA A 294 -17.22 -13.41 4.50
CA ALA A 294 -18.50 -13.73 5.11
C ALA A 294 -18.83 -15.22 5.03
N THR A 295 -18.58 -15.86 3.88
CA THR A 295 -18.77 -17.30 3.69
C THR A 295 -17.84 -18.14 4.55
N ALA A 296 -16.58 -17.67 4.72
CA ALA A 296 -15.56 -18.39 5.51
C ALA A 296 -15.62 -18.11 7.02
N GLY A 297 -16.47 -17.19 7.47
CA GLY A 297 -16.52 -16.76 8.87
C GLY A 297 -15.29 -15.96 9.30
N VAL A 298 -14.63 -15.28 8.36
CA VAL A 298 -13.47 -14.42 8.60
C VAL A 298 -13.93 -12.97 8.76
N GLU A 299 -13.52 -12.33 9.84
CA GLU A 299 -13.72 -10.89 10.07
C GLU A 299 -12.86 -10.10 9.06
N LEU A 300 -13.50 -9.30 8.22
CA LEU A 300 -12.81 -8.46 7.23
C LEU A 300 -12.75 -7.02 7.71
N ARG A 301 -11.54 -6.44 7.68
CA ARG A 301 -11.29 -5.02 7.91
C ARG A 301 -10.70 -4.37 6.67
N ILE A 302 -11.25 -3.24 6.28
CA ILE A 302 -10.76 -2.41 5.17
C ILE A 302 -10.78 -0.96 5.65
N PRO A 303 -9.63 -0.32 5.87
CA PRO A 303 -9.59 1.09 6.22
C PRO A 303 -10.33 1.95 5.17
N PRO A 304 -10.82 3.15 5.54
CA PRO A 304 -11.38 4.10 4.58
C PRO A 304 -10.42 4.35 3.42
N LEU A 305 -10.92 4.44 2.19
CA LEU A 305 -10.09 4.52 0.97
C LEU A 305 -9.05 5.64 1.02
N ARG A 306 -9.36 6.76 1.66
CA ARG A 306 -8.42 7.88 1.86
C ARG A 306 -7.20 7.53 2.73
N LEU A 307 -7.23 6.40 3.43
CA LEU A 307 -6.15 5.88 4.26
C LEU A 307 -5.49 4.63 3.67
N CYS A 308 -5.97 4.11 2.54
CA CYS A 308 -5.42 2.91 1.90
C CYS A 308 -4.25 3.22 0.97
N THR A 309 -4.21 4.38 0.31
CA THR A 309 -3.06 4.83 -0.50
C THR A 309 -1.93 5.31 0.39
N ASP A 310 -0.73 5.50 -0.19
CA ASP A 310 0.42 6.06 0.53
C ASP A 310 0.06 7.43 1.10
N ASN A 311 0.28 7.62 2.40
CA ASN A 311 -0.13 8.83 3.10
C ASN A 311 0.64 9.03 4.41
N GLY A 312 0.75 10.30 4.87
CA GLY A 312 1.45 10.62 6.11
C GLY A 312 0.73 10.13 7.37
N ALA A 313 -0.59 9.97 7.33
CA ALA A 313 -1.36 9.55 8.50
C ALA A 313 -1.04 8.11 8.94
N MET A 314 -0.76 7.19 8.01
CA MET A 314 -0.36 5.82 8.34
C MET A 314 0.97 5.77 9.09
N ILE A 315 1.89 6.65 8.73
CA ILE A 315 3.20 6.78 9.36
C ILE A 315 3.08 7.46 10.73
N ALA A 316 2.29 8.52 10.81
CA ALA A 316 1.97 9.17 12.08
C ALA A 316 1.28 8.21 13.06
N ALA A 317 0.34 7.40 12.58
CA ALA A 317 -0.40 6.42 13.39
C ALA A 317 0.52 5.33 13.96
N LEU A 318 1.42 4.78 13.13
CA LEU A 318 2.40 3.79 13.60
C LEU A 318 3.38 4.42 14.61
N GLY A 319 3.89 5.63 14.31
CA GLY A 319 4.73 6.40 15.23
C GLY A 319 4.04 6.69 16.56
N ALA A 320 2.77 7.06 16.54
CA ALA A 320 2.00 7.31 17.77
C ALA A 320 1.85 6.04 18.62
N GLN A 321 1.65 4.90 18.01
CA GLN A 321 1.58 3.60 18.72
C GLN A 321 2.93 3.27 19.37
N LEU A 322 4.07 3.51 18.69
CA LEU A 322 5.41 3.35 19.26
C LEU A 322 5.63 4.28 20.46
N VAL A 323 5.27 5.57 20.34
CA VAL A 323 5.37 6.55 21.43
C VAL A 323 4.52 6.13 22.62
N MET A 324 3.26 5.74 22.39
CA MET A 324 2.35 5.31 23.46
C MET A 324 2.80 4.01 24.14
N ALA A 325 3.48 3.13 23.39
CA ALA A 325 4.10 1.93 23.94
C ALA A 325 5.42 2.20 24.69
N GLY A 326 5.88 3.44 24.74
CA GLY A 326 7.14 3.82 25.41
C GLY A 326 8.40 3.32 24.71
N ARG A 327 8.34 3.12 23.38
CA ARG A 327 9.50 2.70 22.59
C ARG A 327 10.55 3.80 22.55
N ALA A 328 11.82 3.40 22.56
CA ALA A 328 12.92 4.34 22.37
C ALA A 328 12.87 4.95 20.97
N PRO A 329 13.15 6.24 20.78
CA PRO A 329 13.27 6.83 19.45
C PRO A 329 14.44 6.21 18.68
N SER A 330 14.38 6.28 17.38
CA SER A 330 15.47 5.88 16.47
C SER A 330 16.67 6.81 16.67
N SER A 331 17.88 6.28 16.56
CA SER A 331 19.10 7.08 16.60
C SER A 331 19.23 7.91 15.33
N LEU A 332 19.97 9.04 15.36
CA LEU A 332 20.10 9.92 14.19
C LEU A 332 20.96 9.34 13.05
N ASP A 333 21.59 8.20 13.26
CA ASP A 333 22.42 7.53 12.24
C ASP A 333 21.67 6.54 11.36
N PHE A 334 20.36 6.27 11.63
CA PHE A 334 19.57 5.44 10.71
C PHE A 334 19.61 5.97 9.27
N ALA A 335 19.54 5.10 8.30
CA ALA A 335 19.53 5.45 6.87
C ALA A 335 18.24 4.98 6.20
N ALA A 336 17.91 5.60 5.06
CA ALA A 336 16.88 5.07 4.18
C ALA A 336 17.31 3.68 3.67
N ASP A 337 16.40 2.71 3.74
CA ASP A 337 16.60 1.34 3.27
C ASP A 337 15.51 0.96 2.28
N SER A 338 15.87 0.93 0.98
CA SER A 338 14.92 0.61 -0.09
C SER A 338 14.37 -0.83 -0.03
N THR A 339 15.01 -1.69 0.74
CA THR A 339 14.70 -3.13 0.85
C THR A 339 14.31 -3.56 2.27
N LEU A 340 13.99 -2.59 3.14
CA LEU A 340 13.66 -2.85 4.54
C LEU A 340 12.57 -3.92 4.66
N PRO A 341 12.85 -5.07 5.28
CA PRO A 341 11.85 -6.14 5.38
C PRO A 341 10.71 -5.75 6.33
N ALA A 342 9.50 -6.22 6.04
CA ALA A 342 8.30 -5.96 6.85
C ALA A 342 8.41 -6.44 8.31
N THR A 343 9.36 -7.35 8.59
CA THR A 343 9.65 -7.84 9.96
C THR A 343 10.35 -6.81 10.85
N ILE A 344 10.89 -5.74 10.26
CA ILE A 344 11.52 -4.61 11.00
C ILE A 344 10.53 -3.46 11.02
N VAL A 345 9.85 -3.28 12.15
CA VAL A 345 8.82 -2.25 12.32
C VAL A 345 9.43 -0.86 12.50
N GLN A 346 10.52 -0.77 13.27
CA GLN A 346 11.26 0.45 13.57
C GLN A 346 12.77 0.21 13.45
N SER A 347 13.49 1.16 12.86
CA SER A 347 14.96 1.16 12.73
C SER A 347 15.62 2.11 13.71
#